data_3bdb7e71439dadcedc6193de0e2f2b21
#
_entry.id   3bdb7e71439dadcedc6193de0e2f2b21
#
_cell.length_a   1.000
_cell.length_b   1.000
_cell.length_c   1.000
_cell.angle_alpha   90.00
_cell.angle_beta   90.00
_cell.angle_gamma   90.00
#
_symmetry.space_group_name_H-M   'P 1'
#
loop_
_entity.id
_entity.type
_entity.pdbx_description
1 polymer ?
#
loop_
_entity_poly.entity_id
_entity_poly.type
_entity_poly.pdbx_seq_one_letter_code
_entity_poly.pdbx_strand_id
1 'polypeptide(L)'
;HLRPRRQRQMCIRDRLMPKMNMVRVETDKDFAAYAPKSKPEKIEFYVTKPFDSNRANSGNGTMIALAVETIQIVADCHKAGIDAGGKDEGAPGFRPAHGKIYYAYLRDLDGNKLCFVHEQEFS
;
A
#
# COMPACT_ATOMS: atom_id res chain seq x y z
N HIS A 1 -19.85 -9.69 11.60
CA HIS A 1 -20.25 -8.86 10.48
C HIS A 1 -19.04 -8.43 9.68
N LEU A 2 -19.10 -8.65 8.37
CA LEU A 2 -18.07 -8.14 7.48
C LEU A 2 -18.37 -6.68 7.14
N ARG A 3 -17.36 -5.82 7.29
CA ARG A 3 -17.47 -4.44 6.84
C ARG A 3 -17.68 -4.40 5.33
N PRO A 4 -18.36 -3.37 4.78
CA PRO A 4 -18.38 -3.18 3.34
C PRO A 4 -16.96 -3.19 2.76
N ARG A 5 -16.81 -3.70 1.54
CA ARG A 5 -15.50 -3.89 0.93
C ARG A 5 -14.65 -2.62 0.92
N ARG A 6 -15.27 -1.47 0.61
CA ARG A 6 -14.57 -0.19 0.61
C ARG A 6 -14.01 0.16 1.98
N GLN A 7 -14.78 -0.06 3.06
CA GLN A 7 -14.29 0.18 4.41
C GLN A 7 -13.13 -0.75 4.77
N ARG A 8 -13.16 -1.99 4.30
CA ARG A 8 -12.05 -2.91 4.50
C ARG A 8 -10.79 -2.45 3.79
N GLN A 9 -10.92 -1.92 2.57
CA GLN A 9 -9.81 -1.33 1.82
C GLN A 9 -9.21 -0.15 2.56
N MET A 10 -10.06 0.74 3.09
CA MET A 10 -9.58 1.88 3.87
C MET A 10 -8.87 1.43 5.15
N CYS A 11 -9.33 0.34 5.78
CA CYS A 11 -8.65 -0.22 6.96
C CYS A 11 -7.25 -0.71 6.61
N ILE A 12 -7.08 -1.38 5.46
CA ILE A 12 -5.75 -1.80 5.01
C ILE A 12 -4.86 -0.59 4.80
N ARG A 13 -5.33 0.43 4.09
CA ARG A 13 -4.55 1.65 3.84
C ARG A 13 -4.23 2.38 5.15
N ASP A 14 -5.19 2.48 6.07
CA ASP A 14 -4.96 3.12 7.36
C ASP A 14 -3.89 2.42 8.19
N ARG A 15 -3.68 1.12 8.01
CA ARG A 15 -2.61 0.39 8.68
C ARG A 15 -1.27 0.48 7.96
N LEU A 16 -1.30 0.57 6.63
CA LEU A 16 -0.10 0.66 5.80
C LEU A 16 0.52 2.05 5.81
N MET A 17 -0.30 3.06 5.60
CA MET A 17 0.19 4.42 5.34
C MET A 17 1.03 4.99 6.49
N PRO A 18 0.68 4.78 7.77
CA PRO A 18 1.54 5.27 8.85
C PRO A 18 2.94 4.66 8.85
N LYS A 19 3.09 3.43 8.35
CA LYS A 19 4.41 2.80 8.25
C LYS A 19 5.32 3.51 7.26
N MET A 20 4.74 4.27 6.34
CA MET A 20 5.45 5.07 5.34
C MET A 20 5.41 6.58 5.68
N ASN A 21 5.07 6.92 6.92
CA ASN A 21 4.94 8.31 7.38
C ASN A 21 3.90 9.10 6.59
N MET A 22 2.82 8.44 6.18
CA MET A 22 1.68 9.07 5.53
C MET A 22 0.45 9.02 6.44
N VAL A 23 -0.37 10.05 6.37
CA VAL A 23 -1.59 10.16 7.18
C VAL A 23 -2.78 10.45 6.28
N ARG A 24 -3.95 9.98 6.72
CA ARG A 24 -5.20 10.28 6.02
C ARG A 24 -5.64 11.71 6.36
N VAL A 25 -5.75 12.56 5.35
CA VAL A 25 -6.06 13.98 5.51
C VAL A 25 -7.45 14.35 5.06
N GLU A 26 -8.04 13.58 4.14
CA GLU A 26 -9.42 13.80 3.69
C GLU A 26 -10.12 12.47 3.54
N THR A 27 -11.41 12.45 3.87
CA THR A 27 -12.24 11.27 3.72
C THR A 27 -13.66 11.70 3.38
N ASP A 28 -14.25 11.05 2.38
CA ASP A 28 -15.68 11.12 2.21
C ASP A 28 -16.21 9.71 1.87
N LYS A 29 -17.47 9.59 1.49
CA LYS A 29 -18.05 8.26 1.24
C LYS A 29 -17.42 7.55 0.04
N ASP A 30 -16.79 8.27 -0.87
CA ASP A 30 -16.26 7.72 -2.12
C ASP A 30 -14.73 7.67 -2.16
N PHE A 31 -14.04 8.39 -1.29
CA PHE A 31 -12.58 8.37 -1.31
C PHE A 31 -11.93 8.61 0.05
N ALA A 32 -10.65 8.25 0.12
CA ALA A 32 -9.75 8.65 1.19
C ALA A 32 -8.46 9.19 0.55
N ALA A 33 -7.94 10.27 1.10
CA ALA A 33 -6.73 10.90 0.60
C ALA A 33 -5.64 10.86 1.65
N TYR A 34 -4.42 10.59 1.23
CA TYR A 34 -3.25 10.44 2.11
C TYR A 34 -2.15 11.40 1.70
N ALA A 35 -1.48 11.97 2.69
CA ALA A 35 -0.37 12.90 2.49
C ALA A 35 0.77 12.58 3.43
N PRO A 36 2.01 13.03 3.13
CA PRO A 36 3.11 12.92 4.07
C PRO A 36 2.76 13.59 5.41
N LYS A 37 3.06 12.94 6.51
CA LYS A 37 2.82 13.52 7.83
C LYS A 37 3.50 14.90 7.99
N SER A 38 4.66 15.06 7.36
CA SER A 38 5.42 16.32 7.39
C SER A 38 4.83 17.42 6.52
N LYS A 39 3.97 17.09 5.56
CA LYS A 39 3.32 18.04 4.64
C LYS A 39 1.88 17.61 4.37
N PRO A 40 0.97 17.77 5.36
CA PRO A 40 -0.42 17.30 5.21
C PRO A 40 -1.19 17.95 4.08
N GLU A 41 -0.75 19.13 3.63
CA GLU A 41 -1.38 19.83 2.50
C GLU A 41 -1.01 19.25 1.14
N LYS A 42 0.00 18.37 1.09
CA LYS A 42 0.45 17.77 -0.17
C LYS A 42 -0.08 16.36 -0.31
N ILE A 43 -1.26 16.22 -0.88
CA ILE A 43 -1.87 14.90 -1.09
C ILE A 43 -1.10 14.15 -2.19
N GLU A 44 -0.68 12.92 -1.88
CA GLU A 44 0.10 12.10 -2.81
C GLU A 44 -0.59 10.79 -3.20
N PHE A 45 -1.60 10.37 -2.46
CA PHE A 45 -2.22 9.08 -2.71
C PHE A 45 -3.70 9.11 -2.40
N TYR A 46 -4.50 8.51 -3.30
CA TYR A 46 -5.95 8.39 -3.12
C TYR A 46 -6.39 6.94 -3.20
N VAL A 47 -7.36 6.57 -2.38
CA VAL A 47 -8.15 5.35 -2.55
C VAL A 47 -9.57 5.81 -2.86
N THR A 48 -10.04 5.50 -4.05
CA THR A 48 -11.32 6.02 -4.51
C THR A 48 -12.25 4.91 -5.01
N LYS A 49 -13.53 5.22 -5.06
CA LYS A 49 -14.50 4.44 -5.82
C LYS A 49 -14.16 4.56 -7.31
N PRO A 50 -14.34 3.50 -8.12
CA PRO A 50 -14.10 3.59 -9.56
C PRO A 50 -14.90 4.72 -10.22
N PHE A 51 -14.28 5.38 -11.19
CA PHE A 51 -14.88 6.52 -11.88
C PHE A 51 -16.23 6.19 -12.52
N ASP A 52 -16.35 4.98 -13.08
CA ASP A 52 -17.57 4.53 -13.76
C ASP A 52 -18.67 4.05 -12.80
N SER A 53 -18.45 4.15 -11.49
CA SER A 53 -19.35 3.71 -10.42
C SER A 53 -19.62 2.21 -10.40
N ASN A 54 -18.97 1.42 -11.23
CA ASN A 54 -19.05 -0.03 -11.19
C ASN A 54 -18.21 -0.57 -10.04
N ARG A 55 -18.41 -1.86 -9.72
CA ARG A 55 -17.63 -2.50 -8.68
C ARG A 55 -16.15 -2.52 -9.07
N ALA A 56 -15.27 -2.21 -8.11
CA ALA A 56 -13.83 -2.28 -8.33
C ALA A 56 -13.39 -3.72 -8.60
N ASN A 57 -12.43 -3.88 -9.51
CA ASN A 57 -11.78 -5.15 -9.78
C ASN A 57 -10.26 -4.94 -9.87
N SER A 58 -9.52 -6.03 -9.92
CA SER A 58 -8.07 -5.96 -10.08
C SER A 58 -7.71 -5.54 -11.50
N GLY A 59 -6.70 -4.68 -11.64
CA GLY A 59 -6.09 -4.39 -12.92
C GLY A 59 -5.09 -5.50 -13.25
N ASN A 60 -5.42 -6.37 -14.19
CA ASN A 60 -4.51 -7.43 -14.61
C ASN A 60 -3.30 -6.80 -15.32
N GLY A 61 -2.12 -7.00 -14.78
CA GLY A 61 -0.89 -6.40 -15.29
C GLY A 61 -0.52 -5.07 -14.67
N THR A 62 -1.33 -4.56 -13.72
CA THR A 62 -1.05 -3.31 -13.02
C THR A 62 -0.46 -3.59 -11.65
N MET A 63 0.54 -2.83 -11.27
CA MET A 63 1.13 -2.87 -9.93
C MET A 63 1.50 -1.45 -9.50
N ILE A 64 1.26 -1.14 -8.24
CA ILE A 64 1.70 0.12 -7.65
C ILE A 64 2.91 -0.18 -6.77
N ALA A 65 4.05 0.44 -7.10
CA ALA A 65 5.26 0.30 -6.31
C ALA A 65 5.45 1.54 -5.44
N LEU A 66 5.64 1.33 -4.15
CA LEU A 66 5.82 2.38 -3.17
C LEU A 66 7.25 2.29 -2.62
N ALA A 67 8.05 3.31 -2.94
CA ALA A 67 9.42 3.39 -2.45
C ALA A 67 9.44 3.83 -0.99
N VAL A 68 10.20 3.14 -0.17
CA VAL A 68 10.30 3.43 1.26
C VAL A 68 11.77 3.57 1.67
N GLU A 69 11.99 4.17 2.84
CA GLU A 69 13.33 4.63 3.22
C GLU A 69 14.25 3.53 3.74
N THR A 70 13.71 2.42 4.24
CA THR A 70 14.52 1.33 4.81
C THR A 70 13.95 -0.04 4.49
N ILE A 71 14.79 -1.07 4.57
CA ILE A 71 14.32 -2.45 4.43
C ILE A 71 13.36 -2.83 5.56
N GLN A 72 13.54 -2.27 6.75
CA GLN A 72 12.63 -2.53 7.87
C GLN A 72 11.22 -2.02 7.55
N ILE A 73 11.11 -0.86 6.92
CA ILE A 73 9.80 -0.32 6.51
C ILE A 73 9.15 -1.23 5.46
N VAL A 74 9.90 -1.79 4.53
CA VAL A 74 9.36 -2.78 3.58
C VAL A 74 8.71 -3.94 4.34
N ALA A 75 9.43 -4.52 5.30
CA ALA A 75 8.92 -5.63 6.09
C ALA A 75 7.70 -5.24 6.92
N ASP A 76 7.74 -4.06 7.55
CA ASP A 76 6.63 -3.56 8.37
C ASP A 76 5.38 -3.31 7.54
N CYS A 77 5.51 -2.76 6.34
CA CYS A 77 4.39 -2.53 5.44
C CYS A 77 3.76 -3.86 5.00
N HIS A 78 4.58 -4.83 4.63
CA HIS A 78 4.08 -6.14 4.23
C HIS A 78 3.30 -6.79 5.37
N LYS A 79 3.89 -6.81 6.58
CA LYS A 79 3.22 -7.38 7.75
C LYS A 79 1.90 -6.68 8.05
N ALA A 80 1.90 -5.35 8.06
CA ALA A 80 0.70 -4.57 8.36
C ALA A 80 -0.40 -4.84 7.33
N GLY A 81 -0.04 -4.94 6.05
CA GLY A 81 -0.99 -5.24 4.99
C GLY A 81 -1.58 -6.64 5.09
N ILE A 82 -0.77 -7.63 5.39
CA ILE A 82 -1.25 -9.01 5.60
C ILE A 82 -2.17 -9.08 6.82
N ASP A 83 -1.76 -8.46 7.94
CA ASP A 83 -2.57 -8.45 9.17
C ASP A 83 -3.92 -7.76 8.96
N ALA A 84 -4.00 -6.81 8.03
CA ALA A 84 -5.24 -6.10 7.71
C ALA A 84 -6.12 -6.83 6.69
N GLY A 85 -5.73 -8.02 6.23
CA GLY A 85 -6.53 -8.83 5.33
C GLY A 85 -6.01 -8.93 3.90
N GLY A 86 -4.86 -8.34 3.60
CA GLY A 86 -4.21 -8.48 2.30
C GLY A 86 -3.69 -9.89 2.07
N LYS A 87 -3.48 -10.22 0.80
CA LYS A 87 -2.96 -11.53 0.39
C LYS A 87 -1.48 -11.43 0.06
N ASP A 88 -0.68 -12.34 0.59
CA ASP A 88 0.75 -12.40 0.30
C ASP A 88 0.99 -12.76 -1.18
N GLU A 89 1.84 -11.98 -1.84
CA GLU A 89 2.31 -12.23 -3.20
C GLU A 89 3.84 -12.24 -3.30
N GLY A 90 4.52 -12.11 -2.19
CA GLY A 90 5.97 -12.19 -2.11
C GLY A 90 6.49 -11.65 -0.81
N ALA A 91 7.04 -12.53 0.04
CA ALA A 91 7.60 -12.16 1.33
C ALA A 91 8.79 -11.20 1.16
N PRO A 92 9.06 -10.36 2.19
CA PRO A 92 10.20 -9.43 2.11
C PRO A 92 11.52 -10.13 1.82
N GLY A 93 12.30 -9.56 0.90
CA GLY A 93 13.62 -10.09 0.57
C GLY A 93 14.28 -9.34 -0.57
N PHE A 94 15.57 -9.58 -0.73
CA PHE A 94 16.31 -9.07 -1.88
C PHE A 94 16.01 -9.91 -3.12
N ARG A 95 15.89 -9.25 -4.27
CA ARG A 95 15.66 -9.91 -5.56
C ARG A 95 16.53 -9.25 -6.63
N PRO A 96 17.58 -9.92 -7.09
CA PRO A 96 18.06 -11.24 -6.66
C PRO A 96 18.55 -11.26 -5.22
N ALA A 97 18.68 -12.45 -4.63
CA ALA A 97 19.01 -12.63 -3.21
C ALA A 97 20.29 -11.91 -2.76
N HIS A 98 21.25 -11.73 -3.65
CA HIS A 98 22.50 -11.02 -3.39
C HIS A 98 22.52 -9.61 -3.96
N GLY A 99 21.34 -9.12 -4.39
CA GLY A 99 21.21 -7.78 -4.95
C GLY A 99 21.07 -6.71 -3.86
N LYS A 100 20.80 -5.49 -4.29
CA LYS A 100 20.67 -4.33 -3.40
C LYS A 100 19.24 -3.78 -3.34
N ILE A 101 18.29 -4.42 -4.03
CA ILE A 101 16.91 -3.97 -4.03
C ILE A 101 16.05 -4.95 -3.23
N TYR A 102 15.42 -4.45 -2.20
CA TYR A 102 14.60 -5.22 -1.26
C TYR A 102 13.13 -4.98 -1.56
N TYR A 103 12.37 -6.03 -1.78
CA TYR A 103 10.97 -5.98 -2.18
C TYR A 103 10.08 -6.77 -1.23
N ALA A 104 8.82 -6.38 -1.19
CA ALA A 104 7.73 -7.23 -0.71
C ALA A 104 6.48 -6.94 -1.53
N TYR A 105 5.63 -7.92 -1.70
CA TYR A 105 4.44 -7.81 -2.53
C TYR A 105 3.22 -8.32 -1.79
N LEU A 106 2.09 -7.65 -1.99
CA LEU A 106 0.80 -8.15 -1.52
C LEU A 106 -0.31 -7.71 -2.47
N ARG A 107 -1.48 -8.34 -2.32
CA ARG A 107 -2.69 -7.87 -2.97
C ARG A 107 -3.66 -7.34 -1.94
N ASP A 108 -4.33 -6.26 -2.29
CA ASP A 108 -5.38 -5.72 -1.44
C ASP A 108 -6.70 -6.49 -1.64
N LEU A 109 -7.77 -6.04 -0.99
CA LEU A 109 -9.05 -6.74 -1.03
C LEU A 109 -9.72 -6.75 -2.41
N ASP A 110 -9.37 -5.81 -3.28
CA ASP A 110 -9.86 -5.78 -4.66
C ASP A 110 -8.91 -6.48 -5.63
N GLY A 111 -7.84 -7.07 -5.12
CA GLY A 111 -6.87 -7.79 -5.93
C GLY A 111 -5.79 -6.92 -6.56
N ASN A 112 -5.72 -5.65 -6.20
CA ASN A 112 -4.67 -4.76 -6.69
C ASN A 112 -3.32 -5.15 -6.11
N LYS A 113 -2.32 -5.25 -6.96
CA LYS A 113 -0.98 -5.65 -6.53
C LYS A 113 -0.20 -4.43 -6.04
N LEU A 114 0.35 -4.54 -4.85
CA LEU A 114 1.19 -3.52 -4.22
C LEU A 114 2.58 -4.07 -4.02
N CYS A 115 3.58 -3.24 -4.28
CA CYS A 115 4.98 -3.53 -4.03
C CYS A 115 5.53 -2.48 -3.07
N PHE A 116 6.26 -2.92 -2.06
CA PHE A 116 7.05 -2.03 -1.21
C PHE A 116 8.51 -2.28 -1.58
N VAL A 117 9.26 -1.22 -1.83
CA VAL A 117 10.59 -1.35 -2.38
C VAL A 117 11.57 -0.38 -1.74
N HIS A 118 12.77 -0.87 -1.46
CA HIS A 118 13.89 -0.05 -1.00
C HIS A 118 15.16 -0.47 -1.72
N GLU A 119 15.83 0.47 -2.35
CA GLU A 119 17.13 0.25 -2.96
C GLU A 119 18.21 0.72 -1.99
N GLN A 120 19.07 -0.23 -1.57
CA GLN A 120 20.21 0.12 -0.74
C GLN A 120 21.28 0.78 -1.57
N GLU A 121 21.81 1.90 -1.06
CA GLU A 121 22.94 2.56 -1.66
C GLU A 121 24.21 2.02 -1.02
N PHE A 122 25.07 1.45 -1.85
CA PHE A 122 26.40 1.07 -1.45
C PHE A 122 27.36 2.15 -1.92
N SER A 123 27.92 2.87 -0.98
CA SER A 123 28.95 3.87 -1.25
C SER A 123 30.31 3.22 -1.47
#